data_c8affe882c767116376b310417d51d52
#
_entry.id   c8affe882c767116376b310417d51d52
#
_cell.length_a   1.000
_cell.length_b   1.000
_cell.length_c   1.000
_cell.angle_alpha   90.00
_cell.angle_beta   90.00
_cell.angle_gamma   90.00
#
_symmetry.space_group_name_H-M   'P 1'
#
loop_
_entity.id
_entity.type
_entity.pdbx_description
1 polymer ?
#
loop_
_entity_poly.entity_id
_entity_poly.type
_entity_poly.pdbx_seq_one_letter_code
_entity_poly.pdbx_strand_id
1 'polypeptide(L)'
;MEFTKQSDHEVTIQDLKRERDVLAQNGDGYGMSLSYDLGEGFSAAAAMMASDRTAEQNGRNNPAIIGNGDKATAYSGGLKYDANNIYLAAMYTQSYNANRFGKAGSTAYGYADKAQNFEAVAQYQFDFGLRPSIAYVQSHARNIPGYSNQNLTKYVDVGASYFFNKNMLTYVDYKINLMDDTRLTRDAGINTDDVVAVGLVYQF
;
A
#
# COMPACT_ATOMS: atom_id res chain seq x y z
N MET A 1 -4.90 -32.44 -39.03
CA MET A 1 -3.82 -31.43 -38.99
C MET A 1 -4.31 -30.16 -38.26
N GLU A 2 -4.95 -30.33 -37.08
CA GLU A 2 -5.55 -29.19 -36.30
C GLU A 2 -5.26 -29.23 -34.80
N PHE A 3 -4.38 -30.13 -34.36
CA PHE A 3 -4.08 -30.25 -32.91
C PHE A 3 -2.86 -29.44 -32.42
N THR A 4 -2.05 -28.90 -33.34
CA THR A 4 -0.82 -28.17 -32.99
C THR A 4 -1.03 -26.71 -32.65
N LYS A 5 -2.11 -26.06 -33.10
CA LYS A 5 -2.36 -24.64 -32.84
C LYS A 5 -2.98 -24.36 -31.45
N GLN A 6 -3.68 -25.32 -30.87
CA GLN A 6 -4.35 -25.16 -29.59
C GLN A 6 -3.38 -25.36 -28.42
N SER A 7 -2.36 -26.24 -28.59
CA SER A 7 -1.33 -26.47 -27.58
C SER A 7 -0.36 -25.27 -27.44
N ASP A 8 0.02 -24.67 -28.55
CA ASP A 8 0.96 -23.52 -28.52
C ASP A 8 0.36 -22.29 -27.87
N HIS A 9 -0.95 -22.06 -28.03
CA HIS A 9 -1.63 -20.92 -27.41
C HIS A 9 -1.88 -21.15 -25.91
N GLU A 10 -2.15 -22.36 -25.51
CA GLU A 10 -2.37 -22.73 -24.11
C GLU A 10 -1.06 -22.72 -23.30
N VAL A 11 0.04 -23.16 -23.88
CA VAL A 11 1.40 -23.05 -23.33
C VAL A 11 1.79 -21.58 -23.14
N THR A 12 1.54 -20.72 -24.12
CA THR A 12 1.87 -19.30 -24.04
C THR A 12 1.09 -18.57 -22.93
N ILE A 13 -0.20 -18.91 -22.71
CA ILE A 13 -0.99 -18.34 -21.62
C ILE A 13 -0.51 -18.83 -20.25
N GLN A 14 -0.13 -20.09 -20.14
CA GLN A 14 0.45 -20.65 -18.92
C GLN A 14 1.83 -20.06 -18.62
N ASP A 15 2.66 -19.86 -19.63
CA ASP A 15 3.97 -19.24 -19.46
C ASP A 15 3.86 -17.77 -19.05
N LEU A 16 2.95 -16.99 -19.65
CA LEU A 16 2.68 -15.61 -19.23
C LEU A 16 2.09 -15.53 -17.83
N LYS A 17 1.24 -16.46 -17.42
CA LYS A 17 0.76 -16.57 -16.04
C LYS A 17 1.90 -16.91 -15.09
N ARG A 18 2.76 -17.85 -15.46
CA ARG A 18 3.91 -18.29 -14.68
C ARG A 18 4.93 -17.18 -14.49
N GLU A 19 5.27 -16.41 -15.54
CA GLU A 19 6.15 -15.24 -15.43
C GLU A 19 5.55 -14.18 -14.51
N ARG A 20 4.25 -13.90 -14.63
CA ARG A 20 3.57 -12.93 -13.75
C ARG A 20 3.53 -13.43 -12.29
N ASP A 21 3.28 -14.71 -12.09
CA ASP A 21 3.21 -15.31 -10.76
C ASP A 21 4.60 -15.37 -10.11
N VAL A 22 5.65 -15.64 -10.86
CA VAL A 22 7.05 -15.62 -10.39
C VAL A 22 7.47 -14.21 -9.98
N LEU A 23 7.09 -13.18 -10.73
CA LEU A 23 7.37 -11.78 -10.37
C LEU A 23 6.58 -11.31 -9.12
N ALA A 24 5.44 -11.94 -8.85
CA ALA A 24 4.60 -11.66 -7.69
C ALA A 24 4.90 -12.56 -6.48
N GLN A 25 5.60 -13.69 -6.68
CA GLN A 25 5.99 -14.59 -5.59
C GLN A 25 7.08 -13.98 -4.73
N ASN A 26 6.84 -13.96 -3.42
CA ASN A 26 7.91 -13.79 -2.44
C ASN A 26 8.56 -15.15 -2.16
N GLY A 27 9.80 -15.14 -1.72
CA GLY A 27 10.44 -16.32 -1.14
C GLY A 27 9.78 -16.69 0.20
N ASP A 28 10.34 -17.70 0.87
CA ASP A 28 9.87 -18.13 2.19
C ASP A 28 9.88 -16.95 3.18
N GLY A 29 8.85 -16.90 4.01
CA GLY A 29 8.71 -15.80 4.94
C GLY A 29 7.99 -16.19 6.22
N TYR A 30 8.14 -15.34 7.21
CA TYR A 30 7.43 -15.44 8.48
C TYR A 30 6.99 -14.06 8.95
N GLY A 31 5.98 -14.06 9.81
CA GLY A 31 5.49 -12.85 10.45
C GLY A 31 4.80 -13.16 11.74
N MET A 32 4.73 -12.17 12.60
CA MET A 32 3.97 -12.23 13.85
C MET A 32 3.33 -10.89 14.13
N SER A 33 2.21 -10.91 14.83
CA SER A 33 1.55 -9.71 15.33
C SER A 33 1.02 -9.94 16.73
N LEU A 34 0.95 -8.86 17.48
CA LEU A 34 0.36 -8.81 18.81
C LEU A 34 -0.53 -7.58 18.87
N SER A 35 -1.73 -7.74 19.42
CA SER A 35 -2.61 -6.64 19.77
C SER A 35 -3.03 -6.76 21.22
N TYR A 36 -3.20 -5.63 21.88
CA TYR A 36 -3.58 -5.56 23.27
C TYR A 36 -4.65 -4.48 23.48
N ASP A 37 -5.73 -4.84 24.15
CA ASP A 37 -6.78 -3.91 24.57
C ASP A 37 -6.37 -3.30 25.91
N LEU A 38 -6.21 -1.97 25.90
CA LEU A 38 -5.82 -1.18 27.07
C LEU A 38 -7.02 -0.74 27.91
N GLY A 39 -8.25 -1.01 27.45
CA GLY A 39 -9.47 -0.55 28.05
C GLY A 39 -9.88 0.86 27.62
N GLU A 40 -11.05 1.30 28.02
CA GLU A 40 -11.61 2.64 27.76
C GLU A 40 -11.59 3.04 26.26
N GLY A 41 -11.66 2.05 25.35
CA GLY A 41 -11.60 2.25 23.91
C GLY A 41 -10.18 2.34 23.32
N PHE A 42 -9.13 2.26 24.13
CA PHE A 42 -7.75 2.27 23.68
C PHE A 42 -7.24 0.87 23.37
N SER A 43 -6.49 0.73 22.29
CA SER A 43 -5.76 -0.48 21.98
C SER A 43 -4.42 -0.17 21.31
N ALA A 44 -3.46 -1.07 21.47
CA ALA A 44 -2.15 -0.99 20.85
C ALA A 44 -1.86 -2.27 20.07
N ALA A 45 -1.10 -2.16 18.98
CA ALA A 45 -0.67 -3.32 18.19
C ALA A 45 0.77 -3.15 17.72
N ALA A 46 1.45 -4.28 17.58
CA ALA A 46 2.77 -4.35 16.96
C ALA A 46 2.82 -5.57 16.03
N ALA A 47 3.54 -5.45 14.93
CA ALA A 47 3.73 -6.54 13.98
C ALA A 47 5.13 -6.50 13.39
N MET A 48 5.61 -7.67 12.98
CA MET A 48 6.83 -7.80 12.20
C MET A 48 6.65 -8.85 11.11
N MET A 49 7.34 -8.67 10.00
CA MET A 49 7.43 -9.66 8.94
C MET A 49 8.84 -9.70 8.36
N ALA A 50 9.23 -10.86 7.86
CA ALA A 50 10.41 -11.03 7.03
C ALA A 50 10.11 -12.08 5.96
N SER A 51 10.57 -11.85 4.74
CA SER A 51 10.50 -12.82 3.65
C SER A 51 11.75 -12.76 2.79
N ASP A 52 12.14 -13.88 2.24
CA ASP A 52 13.20 -13.93 1.25
C ASP A 52 12.71 -13.31 -0.06
N ARG A 53 13.61 -12.65 -0.79
CA ARG A 53 13.33 -12.04 -2.08
C ARG A 53 13.91 -12.91 -3.20
N THR A 54 13.16 -13.02 -4.28
CA THR A 54 13.62 -13.74 -5.47
C THR A 54 14.67 -12.92 -6.22
N ALA A 55 15.42 -13.58 -7.11
CA ALA A 55 16.41 -12.93 -7.96
C ALA A 55 15.81 -11.88 -8.91
N GLU A 56 14.54 -12.05 -9.27
CA GLU A 56 13.76 -11.09 -10.06
C GLU A 56 13.45 -9.82 -9.25
N GLN A 57 13.07 -9.98 -7.98
CA GLN A 57 12.71 -8.87 -7.11
C GLN A 57 13.91 -8.03 -6.68
N ASN A 58 15.10 -8.63 -6.54
CA ASN A 58 16.30 -7.93 -6.10
C ASN A 58 17.17 -7.40 -7.26
N GLY A 59 16.69 -7.46 -8.51
CA GLY A 59 17.36 -6.92 -9.69
C GLY A 59 18.49 -7.78 -10.23
N ARG A 60 18.80 -8.95 -9.66
CA ARG A 60 19.89 -9.80 -10.14
C ARG A 60 19.65 -10.34 -11.54
N ASN A 61 18.43 -10.76 -11.83
CA ASN A 61 18.04 -11.30 -13.14
C ASN A 61 17.48 -10.22 -14.07
N ASN A 62 17.09 -9.06 -13.53
CA ASN A 62 16.55 -7.95 -14.30
C ASN A 62 17.13 -6.62 -13.81
N PRO A 63 18.20 -6.11 -14.45
CA PRO A 63 18.83 -4.84 -14.06
C PRO A 63 17.93 -3.61 -14.17
N ALA A 64 16.79 -3.71 -14.85
CA ALA A 64 15.79 -2.63 -14.91
C ALA A 64 15.02 -2.46 -13.59
N ILE A 65 15.05 -3.45 -12.70
CA ILE A 65 14.41 -3.38 -11.38
C ILE A 65 15.42 -2.73 -10.41
N ILE A 66 15.04 -1.58 -9.88
CA ILE A 66 15.81 -0.89 -8.84
C ILE A 66 15.55 -1.59 -7.51
N GLY A 67 16.61 -1.99 -6.82
CA GLY A 67 16.53 -2.59 -5.49
C GLY A 67 17.61 -3.61 -5.24
N ASN A 68 17.99 -3.72 -3.98
CA ASN A 68 19.03 -4.63 -3.50
C ASN A 68 18.46 -5.48 -2.35
N GLY A 69 19.30 -6.40 -1.84
CA GLY A 69 19.00 -7.20 -0.67
C GLY A 69 18.18 -8.44 -0.94
N ASP A 70 18.49 -9.48 -0.21
CA ASP A 70 17.90 -10.82 -0.35
C ASP A 70 16.70 -11.02 0.56
N LYS A 71 16.44 -10.08 1.47
CA LYS A 71 15.32 -10.12 2.41
C LYS A 71 14.53 -8.83 2.40
N ALA A 72 13.22 -8.98 2.44
CA ALA A 72 12.27 -7.92 2.75
C ALA A 72 11.87 -8.05 4.22
N THR A 73 11.91 -6.95 4.98
CA THR A 73 11.47 -6.93 6.37
C THR A 73 10.61 -5.71 6.65
N ALA A 74 9.67 -5.83 7.57
CA ALA A 74 8.88 -4.71 8.07
C ALA A 74 8.57 -4.87 9.56
N TYR A 75 8.54 -3.74 10.24
CA TYR A 75 8.18 -3.60 11.65
C TYR A 75 7.16 -2.49 11.77
N SER A 76 6.02 -2.79 12.38
CA SER A 76 4.91 -1.87 12.55
C SER A 76 4.52 -1.73 14.01
N GLY A 77 4.08 -0.54 14.39
CA GLY A 77 3.43 -0.27 15.66
C GLY A 77 2.29 0.72 15.47
N GLY A 78 1.19 0.54 16.20
CA GLY A 78 0.02 1.38 16.08
C GLY A 78 -0.75 1.51 17.39
N LEU A 79 -1.48 2.61 17.48
CA LEU A 79 -2.39 2.93 18.56
C LEU A 79 -3.77 3.25 17.97
N LYS A 80 -4.82 2.84 18.67
CA LYS A 80 -6.20 3.13 18.30
C LYS A 80 -6.99 3.56 19.53
N TYR A 81 -7.88 4.52 19.34
CA TYR A 81 -8.99 4.87 20.23
C TYR A 81 -10.31 4.70 19.48
N ASP A 82 -11.24 3.97 20.05
CA ASP A 82 -12.52 3.65 19.43
C ASP A 82 -13.61 3.59 20.53
N ALA A 83 -14.10 4.75 20.90
CA ALA A 83 -15.19 4.93 21.87
C ALA A 83 -15.85 6.30 21.72
N ASN A 84 -17.02 6.49 22.31
CA ASN A 84 -17.74 7.78 22.36
C ASN A 84 -18.00 8.38 20.96
N ASN A 85 -18.30 7.55 19.98
CA ASN A 85 -18.48 7.95 18.57
C ASN A 85 -17.22 8.53 17.91
N ILE A 86 -16.06 8.46 18.55
CA ILE A 86 -14.77 8.91 18.05
C ILE A 86 -13.92 7.70 17.68
N TYR A 87 -13.36 7.74 16.48
CA TYR A 87 -12.34 6.79 16.06
C TYR A 87 -11.06 7.55 15.70
N LEU A 88 -9.98 7.22 16.40
CA LEU A 88 -8.65 7.74 16.12
C LEU A 88 -7.71 6.55 15.96
N ALA A 89 -6.87 6.56 14.94
CA ALA A 89 -5.80 5.59 14.82
C ALA A 89 -4.55 6.22 14.23
N ALA A 90 -3.40 5.75 14.68
CA ALA A 90 -2.11 6.10 14.10
C ALA A 90 -1.23 4.86 14.03
N MET A 91 -0.50 4.71 12.92
CA MET A 91 0.42 3.61 12.69
C MET A 91 1.73 4.13 12.10
N TYR A 92 2.82 3.52 12.54
CA TYR A 92 4.14 3.71 11.96
C TYR A 92 4.71 2.36 11.54
N THR A 93 5.22 2.30 10.31
CA THR A 93 5.89 1.10 9.78
C THR A 93 7.25 1.49 9.22
N GLN A 94 8.28 0.79 9.65
CA GLN A 94 9.59 0.84 9.00
C GLN A 94 9.84 -0.46 8.25
N SER A 95 10.16 -0.34 6.96
CA SER A 95 10.40 -1.48 6.10
C SER A 95 11.73 -1.37 5.38
N TYR A 96 12.29 -2.52 5.03
CA TYR A 96 13.50 -2.66 4.26
C TYR A 96 13.22 -3.57 3.08
N ASN A 97 13.55 -3.14 1.88
CA ASN A 97 13.38 -3.86 0.61
C ASN A 97 11.94 -4.37 0.35
N ALA A 98 10.94 -3.80 1.01
CA ALA A 98 9.55 -4.23 0.94
C ALA A 98 8.63 -3.24 0.21
N ASN A 99 8.92 -1.94 0.30
CA ASN A 99 8.09 -0.92 -0.36
C ASN A 99 8.43 -0.82 -1.83
N ARG A 100 7.47 -1.20 -2.64
CA ARG A 100 7.54 -1.11 -4.09
C ARG A 100 7.20 0.31 -4.56
N PHE A 101 7.87 0.78 -5.61
CA PHE A 101 7.55 2.02 -6.30
C PHE A 101 7.58 1.83 -7.81
N GLY A 102 6.89 2.74 -8.51
CA GLY A 102 6.78 2.73 -9.96
C GLY A 102 5.86 1.64 -10.51
N LYS A 103 5.62 1.71 -11.81
CA LYS A 103 4.87 0.72 -12.58
C LYS A 103 5.83 -0.14 -13.36
N ALA A 104 5.51 -1.40 -13.58
CA ALA A 104 6.29 -2.27 -14.46
C ALA A 104 6.39 -1.64 -15.85
N GLY A 105 7.63 -1.51 -16.36
CA GLY A 105 7.90 -0.84 -17.65
C GLY A 105 8.13 0.68 -17.55
N SER A 106 8.00 1.29 -16.38
CA SER A 106 8.44 2.68 -16.18
C SER A 106 9.96 2.77 -16.05
N THR A 107 10.53 3.96 -16.30
CA THR A 107 11.97 4.21 -16.22
C THR A 107 12.52 3.99 -14.80
N ALA A 108 11.70 4.24 -13.77
CA ALA A 108 12.05 3.95 -12.38
C ALA A 108 11.01 2.98 -11.80
N TYR A 109 11.42 1.76 -11.53
CA TYR A 109 10.60 0.69 -11.00
C TYR A 109 11.41 -0.20 -10.08
N GLY A 110 10.87 -0.55 -8.92
CA GLY A 110 11.57 -1.45 -8.02
C GLY A 110 11.13 -1.33 -6.57
N TYR A 111 12.08 -1.53 -5.68
CA TYR A 111 11.86 -1.54 -4.23
C TYR A 111 12.81 -0.56 -3.55
N ALA A 112 12.30 0.22 -2.62
CA ALA A 112 13.12 1.09 -1.79
C ALA A 112 13.93 0.27 -0.77
N ASP A 113 15.20 0.60 -0.60
CA ASP A 113 16.06 -0.05 0.39
C ASP A 113 15.50 0.09 1.80
N LYS A 114 14.98 1.27 2.10
CA LYS A 114 14.28 1.58 3.36
C LYS A 114 13.09 2.48 3.08
N ALA A 115 11.95 2.19 3.69
CA ALA A 115 10.82 3.10 3.72
C ALA A 115 10.28 3.27 5.14
N GLN A 116 9.78 4.47 5.40
CA GLN A 116 9.12 4.88 6.63
C GLN A 116 7.71 5.30 6.25
N ASN A 117 6.73 4.57 6.76
CA ASN A 117 5.32 4.81 6.48
C ASN A 117 4.67 5.31 7.76
N PHE A 118 3.96 6.41 7.67
CA PHE A 118 3.15 6.96 8.73
C PHE A 118 1.73 7.16 8.23
N GLU A 119 0.76 6.69 9.00
CA GLU A 119 -0.65 6.80 8.72
C GLU A 119 -1.38 7.23 9.98
N ALA A 120 -2.30 8.17 9.84
CA ALA A 120 -3.17 8.59 10.92
C ALA A 120 -4.56 8.91 10.39
N VAL A 121 -5.59 8.60 11.17
CA VAL A 121 -6.99 8.87 10.80
C VAL A 121 -7.77 9.32 12.02
N ALA A 122 -8.69 10.26 11.80
CA ALA A 122 -9.69 10.67 12.77
C ALA A 122 -11.08 10.66 12.12
N GLN A 123 -12.07 10.09 12.83
CA GLN A 123 -13.46 10.03 12.39
C GLN A 123 -14.37 10.34 13.58
N TYR A 124 -15.54 10.87 13.28
CA TYR A 124 -16.62 11.06 14.25
C TYR A 124 -17.93 10.53 13.69
N GLN A 125 -18.64 9.70 14.46
CA GLN A 125 -19.93 9.15 14.07
C GLN A 125 -21.05 9.98 14.68
N PHE A 126 -21.82 10.69 13.86
CA PHE A 126 -23.05 11.35 14.31
C PHE A 126 -24.22 10.36 14.39
N ASP A 127 -25.12 10.57 15.33
CA ASP A 127 -26.28 9.69 15.54
C ASP A 127 -27.23 9.66 14.34
N PHE A 128 -27.25 10.71 13.51
CA PHE A 128 -28.06 10.77 12.29
C PHE A 128 -27.41 10.09 11.06
N GLY A 129 -26.33 9.36 11.27
CA GLY A 129 -25.71 8.52 10.22
C GLY A 129 -24.55 9.16 9.45
N LEU A 130 -24.19 10.42 9.70
CA LEU A 130 -23.03 11.06 9.07
C LEU A 130 -21.74 10.66 9.81
N ARG A 131 -20.69 10.33 9.04
CA ARG A 131 -19.33 10.07 9.55
C ARG A 131 -18.31 10.85 8.74
N PRO A 132 -17.94 12.07 9.12
CA PRO A 132 -16.78 12.75 8.56
C PRO A 132 -15.48 12.06 8.97
N SER A 133 -14.47 12.18 8.12
CA SER A 133 -13.14 11.61 8.31
C SER A 133 -12.07 12.55 7.80
N ILE A 134 -10.91 12.50 8.44
CA ILE A 134 -9.67 13.05 7.94
C ILE A 134 -8.56 12.05 8.16
N ALA A 135 -7.72 11.84 7.14
CA ALA A 135 -6.58 10.95 7.23
C ALA A 135 -5.32 11.62 6.65
N TYR A 136 -4.17 11.24 7.18
CA TYR A 136 -2.86 11.58 6.63
C TYR A 136 -2.09 10.30 6.35
N VAL A 137 -1.51 10.20 5.16
CA VAL A 137 -0.70 9.05 4.75
C VAL A 137 0.59 9.55 4.15
N GLN A 138 1.72 9.00 4.63
CA GLN A 138 3.04 9.25 4.09
C GLN A 138 3.85 7.97 4.00
N SER A 139 4.49 7.74 2.85
CA SER A 139 5.53 6.74 2.65
C SER A 139 6.78 7.45 2.15
N HIS A 140 7.80 7.51 2.99
CA HIS A 140 9.08 8.16 2.69
C HIS A 140 10.16 7.10 2.49
N ALA A 141 10.64 6.97 1.25
CA ALA A 141 11.73 6.07 0.90
C ALA A 141 13.09 6.75 1.04
N ARG A 142 14.05 5.98 1.49
CA ARG A 142 15.45 6.42 1.62
C ARG A 142 16.36 5.60 0.71
N ASN A 143 17.40 6.25 0.24
CA ASN A 143 18.47 5.64 -0.57
C ASN A 143 17.94 4.92 -1.82
N ILE A 144 17.01 5.55 -2.55
CA ILE A 144 16.60 5.02 -3.85
C ILE A 144 17.77 5.25 -4.82
N PRO A 145 18.35 4.19 -5.40
CA PRO A 145 19.46 4.33 -6.34
C PRO A 145 19.14 5.29 -7.50
N GLY A 146 19.93 6.34 -7.65
CA GLY A 146 19.75 7.38 -8.68
C GLY A 146 18.73 8.49 -8.34
N TYR A 147 18.01 8.40 -7.22
CA TYR A 147 16.96 9.38 -6.84
C TYR A 147 17.05 9.90 -5.41
N SER A 148 17.98 9.38 -4.60
CA SER A 148 18.13 9.76 -3.19
C SER A 148 16.88 9.48 -2.32
N ASN A 149 16.60 10.37 -1.36
CA ASN A 149 15.44 10.24 -0.48
C ASN A 149 14.22 10.91 -1.13
N GLN A 150 13.10 10.21 -1.21
CA GLN A 150 11.88 10.69 -1.86
C GLN A 150 10.63 10.19 -1.15
N ASN A 151 9.55 10.95 -1.21
CA ASN A 151 8.24 10.43 -0.89
C ASN A 151 7.75 9.53 -2.04
N LEU A 152 7.21 8.36 -1.69
CA LEU A 152 6.52 7.46 -2.62
C LEU A 152 5.02 7.73 -2.64
N THR A 153 4.50 8.21 -1.50
CA THR A 153 3.12 8.59 -1.29
C THR A 153 3.09 9.65 -0.19
N LYS A 154 2.33 10.71 -0.37
CA LYS A 154 2.06 11.70 0.66
C LYS A 154 0.77 12.42 0.33
N TYR A 155 -0.23 12.33 1.21
CA TYR A 155 -1.51 13.01 1.00
C TYR A 155 -2.28 13.21 2.30
N VAL A 156 -3.22 14.14 2.26
CA VAL A 156 -4.33 14.24 3.21
C VAL A 156 -5.60 13.78 2.49
N ASP A 157 -6.40 13.00 3.16
CA ASP A 157 -7.72 12.59 2.69
C ASP A 157 -8.79 13.20 3.60
N VAL A 158 -9.77 13.87 3.02
CA VAL A 158 -10.91 14.45 3.73
C VAL A 158 -12.18 13.88 3.13
N GLY A 159 -12.94 13.19 3.93
CA GLY A 159 -14.12 12.49 3.45
C GLY A 159 -15.29 12.53 4.39
N ALA A 160 -16.40 12.02 3.90
CA ALA A 160 -17.58 11.76 4.71
C ALA A 160 -18.35 10.57 4.17
N SER A 161 -18.81 9.73 5.07
CA SER A 161 -19.77 8.65 4.76
C SER A 161 -21.11 8.96 5.37
N TYR A 162 -22.18 8.61 4.68
CA TYR A 162 -23.54 8.71 5.20
C TYR A 162 -24.23 7.35 5.16
N PHE A 163 -24.60 6.85 6.32
CA PHE A 163 -25.28 5.58 6.52
C PHE A 163 -26.78 5.78 6.47
N PHE A 164 -27.42 5.37 5.38
CA PHE A 164 -28.89 5.38 5.26
C PHE A 164 -29.53 4.34 6.19
N ASN A 165 -28.86 3.21 6.33
CA ASN A 165 -29.23 2.11 7.24
C ASN A 165 -28.01 1.17 7.36
N LYS A 166 -28.18 0.03 8.07
CA LYS A 166 -27.12 -0.97 8.28
C LYS A 166 -26.58 -1.62 7.01
N ASN A 167 -27.32 -1.55 5.91
CA ASN A 167 -27.02 -2.22 4.66
C ASN A 167 -26.56 -1.25 3.55
N MET A 168 -26.78 0.06 3.71
CA MET A 168 -26.56 1.02 2.63
C MET A 168 -25.86 2.29 3.15
N LEU A 169 -24.77 2.65 2.49
CA LEU A 169 -24.06 3.92 2.72
C LEU A 169 -23.63 4.55 1.40
N THR A 170 -23.45 5.85 1.41
CA THR A 170 -22.73 6.59 0.37
C THR A 170 -21.55 7.30 0.98
N TYR A 171 -20.53 7.60 0.17
CA TYR A 171 -19.36 8.35 0.61
C TYR A 171 -18.87 9.30 -0.45
N VAL A 172 -18.18 10.32 0.00
CA VAL A 172 -17.36 11.22 -0.80
C VAL A 172 -16.02 11.38 -0.11
N ASP A 173 -14.92 11.26 -0.86
CA ASP A 173 -13.56 11.46 -0.40
C ASP A 173 -12.82 12.39 -1.35
N TYR A 174 -12.07 13.32 -0.79
CA TYR A 174 -11.17 14.21 -1.50
C TYR A 174 -9.75 14.01 -1.01
N LYS A 175 -8.95 13.38 -1.84
CA LYS A 175 -7.52 13.17 -1.62
C LYS A 175 -6.75 14.37 -2.11
N ILE A 176 -6.21 15.15 -1.19
CA ILE A 176 -5.30 16.28 -1.45
C ILE A 176 -3.89 15.70 -1.57
N ASN A 177 -3.35 15.66 -2.77
CA ASN A 177 -2.03 15.11 -3.02
C ASN A 177 -0.95 16.11 -2.59
N LEU A 178 -0.03 15.66 -1.73
CA LEU A 178 1.09 16.45 -1.21
C LEU A 178 2.45 15.98 -1.77
N MET A 179 2.40 15.25 -2.89
CA MET A 179 3.61 14.81 -3.60
C MET A 179 4.17 15.93 -4.44
N ASP A 180 5.48 16.12 -4.36
CA ASP A 180 6.21 17.02 -5.25
C ASP A 180 6.39 16.38 -6.65
N ASP A 181 6.33 17.20 -7.71
CA ASP A 181 6.74 16.77 -9.05
C ASP A 181 8.26 16.71 -9.14
N THR A 182 8.80 15.53 -8.90
CA THR A 182 10.22 15.24 -8.90
C THR A 182 10.62 14.38 -10.09
N ARG A 183 11.91 14.19 -10.30
CA ARG A 183 12.37 13.23 -11.31
C ARG A 183 11.85 11.81 -11.02
N LEU A 184 11.83 11.37 -9.75
CA LEU A 184 11.31 10.05 -9.40
C LEU A 184 9.84 9.91 -9.76
N THR A 185 8.99 10.89 -9.41
CA THR A 185 7.54 10.80 -9.68
C THR A 185 7.25 10.69 -11.17
N ARG A 186 7.97 11.43 -12.01
CA ARG A 186 7.86 11.33 -13.48
C ARG A 186 8.36 10.00 -14.00
N ASP A 187 9.57 9.58 -13.62
CA ASP A 187 10.20 8.36 -14.11
C ASP A 187 9.49 7.09 -13.64
N ALA A 188 8.87 7.13 -12.46
CA ALA A 188 8.11 6.03 -11.86
C ALA A 188 6.62 6.03 -12.25
N GLY A 189 6.12 7.10 -12.88
CA GLY A 189 4.71 7.27 -13.20
C GLY A 189 3.82 7.37 -11.94
N ILE A 190 4.32 8.03 -10.90
CA ILE A 190 3.57 8.29 -9.66
C ILE A 190 2.68 9.50 -9.90
N ASN A 191 1.37 9.35 -9.62
CA ASN A 191 0.42 10.43 -9.75
C ASN A 191 0.61 11.47 -8.63
N THR A 192 0.66 12.75 -9.02
CA THR A 192 0.76 13.91 -8.13
C THR A 192 -0.52 14.76 -8.10
N ASP A 193 -1.55 14.37 -8.84
CA ASP A 193 -2.84 15.09 -8.87
C ASP A 193 -3.72 14.72 -7.68
N ASP A 194 -4.61 15.65 -7.34
CA ASP A 194 -5.72 15.41 -6.40
C ASP A 194 -6.73 14.42 -7.01
N VAL A 195 -7.46 13.74 -6.13
CA VAL A 195 -8.47 12.76 -6.56
C VAL A 195 -9.74 12.97 -5.75
N VAL A 196 -10.88 13.01 -6.44
CA VAL A 196 -12.22 12.93 -5.83
C VAL A 196 -12.81 11.56 -6.09
N ALA A 197 -13.35 10.94 -5.07
CA ALA A 197 -14.08 9.68 -5.15
C ALA A 197 -15.49 9.83 -4.56
N VAL A 198 -16.48 9.27 -5.24
CA VAL A 198 -17.86 9.15 -4.74
C VAL A 198 -18.31 7.72 -4.94
N GLY A 199 -18.96 7.15 -3.96
CA GLY A 199 -19.42 5.78 -4.06
C GLY A 199 -20.69 5.50 -3.27
N LEU A 200 -21.35 4.43 -3.65
CA LEU A 200 -22.50 3.84 -2.99
C LEU A 200 -22.18 2.39 -2.67
N VAL A 201 -22.42 1.98 -1.43
CA VAL A 201 -22.20 0.61 -0.98
C VAL A 201 -23.53 0.04 -0.51
N TYR A 202 -23.88 -1.14 -0.99
CA TYR A 202 -25.01 -1.91 -0.52
C TYR A 202 -24.54 -3.32 -0.13
N GLN A 203 -24.88 -3.73 1.08
CA GLN A 203 -24.57 -5.07 1.62
C GLN A 203 -25.89 -5.86 1.77
N PHE A 204 -25.93 -7.03 1.19
CA PHE A 204 -27.07 -7.96 1.21
C PHE A 204 -26.75 -9.25 1.97
#